data_bfeb0ffa0d8afcd0b02086c81ad8c7cb
#
_entry.id   bfeb0ffa0d8afcd0b02086c81ad8c7cb
#
_cell.length_a   1.000
_cell.length_b   1.000
_cell.length_c   1.000
_cell.angle_alpha   90.00
_cell.angle_beta   90.00
_cell.angle_gamma   90.00
#
_symmetry.space_group_name_H-M   'P 1'
#
loop_
_entity.id
_entity.type
_entity.pdbx_description
1 polymer ?
#
loop_
_entity_poly.entity_id
_entity_poly.type
_entity_poly.pdbx_seq_one_letter_code
_entity_poly.pdbx_strand_id
1 'polypeptide(L)'
;MQKRVGIARAIALNPSYLFCDEPNSGLDPYTSILIDRLIHDLTKEFNMTTVVNTHDMNSILEIGDKIGFIYRGEMIWQGDRKTILQPDCQPLRDFVCANTLARNIIEGNTQKQ
;
A
#
# COMPACT_ATOMS: atom_id res chain seq x y z
N MET A 1 17.88 -9.79 -2.14
CA MET A 1 16.75 -8.91 -1.88
C MET A 1 16.50 -8.78 -0.39
N GLN A 2 16.92 -7.64 0.13
CA GLN A 2 16.90 -7.39 1.57
C GLN A 2 15.48 -7.40 2.17
N LYS A 3 14.48 -6.90 1.41
CA LYS A 3 13.10 -6.82 1.92
C LYS A 3 12.46 -8.19 2.09
N ARG A 4 12.70 -9.13 1.17
CA ARG A 4 12.23 -10.50 1.33
C ARG A 4 12.85 -11.20 2.53
N VAL A 5 14.14 -10.98 2.76
CA VAL A 5 14.84 -11.52 3.92
C VAL A 5 14.27 -10.95 5.21
N GLY A 6 14.00 -9.63 5.22
CA GLY A 6 13.39 -8.98 6.39
C GLY A 6 12.01 -9.54 6.72
N ILE A 7 11.17 -9.76 5.72
CA ILE A 7 9.84 -10.36 5.89
C ILE A 7 9.97 -11.80 6.40
N ALA A 8 10.86 -12.58 5.80
CA ALA A 8 11.08 -13.97 6.22
C ALA A 8 11.55 -14.06 7.68
N ARG A 9 12.45 -13.16 8.10
CA ARG A 9 12.90 -13.12 9.49
C ARG A 9 11.79 -12.77 10.45
N ALA A 10 10.95 -11.81 10.09
CA ALA A 10 9.81 -11.42 10.91
C ALA A 10 8.84 -12.58 11.11
N ILE A 11 8.58 -13.37 10.06
CA ILE A 11 7.65 -14.49 10.08
C ILE A 11 8.23 -15.70 10.81
N ALA A 12 9.55 -15.89 10.80
CA ALA A 12 10.20 -17.01 11.46
C ALA A 12 9.88 -17.08 12.96
N LEU A 13 9.49 -15.96 13.57
CA LEU A 13 9.08 -15.88 14.97
C LEU A 13 7.60 -16.25 15.18
N ASN A 14 6.88 -16.58 14.11
CA ASN A 14 5.47 -16.94 14.12
C ASN A 14 4.58 -15.87 14.80
N PRO A 15 4.65 -14.60 14.37
CA PRO A 15 3.92 -13.52 15.01
C PRO A 15 2.42 -13.56 14.69
N SER A 16 1.59 -13.00 15.59
CA SER A 16 0.18 -12.73 15.30
C SER A 16 0.01 -11.43 14.51
N TYR A 17 0.96 -10.51 14.60
CA TYR A 17 0.95 -9.20 13.96
C TYR A 17 2.23 -8.98 13.20
N LEU A 18 2.10 -8.45 11.99
CA LEU A 18 3.23 -8.04 11.16
C LEU A 18 3.08 -6.56 10.83
N PHE A 19 4.15 -5.78 11.02
CA PHE A 19 4.18 -4.37 10.71
C PHE A 19 5.19 -4.12 9.59
N CYS A 20 4.75 -3.53 8.48
CA CYS A 20 5.59 -3.20 7.34
C CYS A 20 5.56 -1.70 7.11
N ASP A 21 6.72 -1.05 7.17
CA ASP A 21 6.85 0.38 6.92
C ASP A 21 7.48 0.59 5.55
N GLU A 22 6.70 1.16 4.63
CA GLU A 22 7.14 1.44 3.26
C GLU A 22 7.84 0.25 2.61
N PRO A 23 7.21 -0.94 2.56
CA PRO A 23 7.89 -2.16 2.10
C PRO A 23 8.33 -2.08 0.64
N ASN A 24 7.72 -1.22 -0.17
CA ASN A 24 8.03 -1.08 -1.59
C ASN A 24 8.90 0.12 -1.91
N SER A 25 9.37 0.85 -0.90
CA SER A 25 10.19 2.04 -1.11
C SER A 25 11.49 1.71 -1.85
N GLY A 26 11.77 2.45 -2.92
CA GLY A 26 12.97 2.27 -3.71
C GLY A 26 12.94 1.08 -4.66
N LEU A 27 11.83 0.38 -4.80
CA LEU A 27 11.68 -0.74 -5.72
C LEU A 27 11.00 -0.30 -7.02
N ASP A 28 11.33 -0.99 -8.12
CA ASP A 28 10.65 -0.80 -9.39
C ASP A 28 9.20 -1.31 -9.30
N PRO A 29 8.30 -0.89 -10.21
CA PRO A 29 6.88 -1.28 -10.14
C PRO A 29 6.65 -2.80 -10.17
N TYR A 30 7.42 -3.53 -10.96
CA TYR A 30 7.25 -4.99 -11.04
C TYR A 30 7.61 -5.66 -9.72
N THR A 31 8.74 -5.30 -9.13
CA THR A 31 9.18 -5.85 -7.85
C THR A 31 8.24 -5.44 -6.71
N SER A 32 7.70 -4.22 -6.76
CA SER A 32 6.71 -3.74 -5.80
C SER A 32 5.46 -4.63 -5.78
N ILE A 33 4.95 -5.01 -6.93
CA ILE A 33 3.80 -5.92 -7.03
C ILE A 33 4.13 -7.27 -6.40
N LEU A 34 5.32 -7.80 -6.64
CA LEU A 34 5.73 -9.07 -6.07
C LEU A 34 5.81 -9.02 -4.54
N ILE A 35 6.32 -7.92 -3.98
CA ILE A 35 6.38 -7.73 -2.53
C ILE A 35 4.98 -7.61 -1.94
N ASP A 36 4.09 -6.87 -2.57
CA ASP A 36 2.70 -6.74 -2.11
C ASP A 36 2.00 -8.10 -2.07
N ARG A 37 2.15 -8.90 -3.12
CA ARG A 37 1.57 -10.24 -3.18
C ARG A 37 2.17 -11.16 -2.14
N LEU A 38 3.47 -11.07 -1.91
CA LEU A 38 4.14 -11.86 -0.88
C LEU A 38 3.56 -11.54 0.50
N ILE A 39 3.42 -10.27 0.85
CA ILE A 39 2.84 -9.83 2.12
C ILE A 39 1.41 -10.36 2.26
N HIS A 40 0.60 -10.21 1.22
CA HIS A 40 -0.78 -10.68 1.21
C HIS A 40 -0.88 -12.19 1.42
N ASP A 41 -0.10 -12.97 0.67
CA ASP A 41 -0.14 -14.42 0.73
C ASP A 41 0.34 -14.95 2.07
N LEU A 42 1.41 -14.38 2.62
CA LEU A 42 1.93 -14.77 3.93
C LEU A 42 0.98 -14.40 5.05
N THR A 43 0.32 -13.25 4.94
CA THR A 43 -0.68 -12.82 5.91
C THR A 43 -1.81 -13.84 6.01
N LYS A 44 -2.29 -14.33 4.88
CA LYS A 44 -3.34 -15.35 4.85
C LYS A 44 -2.85 -16.72 5.28
N GLU A 45 -1.70 -17.13 4.78
CA GLU A 45 -1.14 -18.45 5.08
C GLU A 45 -0.87 -18.65 6.57
N PHE A 46 -0.33 -17.64 7.22
CA PHE A 46 0.01 -17.70 8.65
C PHE A 46 -1.06 -17.09 9.56
N ASN A 47 -2.19 -16.69 8.99
CA ASN A 47 -3.32 -16.11 9.72
C ASN A 47 -2.89 -14.93 10.61
N MET A 48 -2.08 -14.04 10.05
CA MET A 48 -1.59 -12.85 10.73
C MET A 48 -2.50 -11.66 10.49
N THR A 49 -2.43 -10.68 11.38
CA THR A 49 -2.91 -9.33 11.13
C THR A 49 -1.73 -8.49 10.68
N THR A 50 -1.78 -7.94 9.48
CA THR A 50 -0.69 -7.16 8.91
C THR A 50 -1.09 -5.70 8.78
N VAL A 51 -0.22 -4.82 9.28
CA VAL A 51 -0.37 -3.37 9.12
C VAL A 51 0.74 -2.90 8.19
N VAL A 52 0.35 -2.28 7.08
CA VAL A 52 1.30 -1.74 6.10
C VAL A 52 1.17 -0.23 6.10
N ASN A 53 2.27 0.47 6.38
CA ASN A 53 2.35 1.92 6.25
C ASN A 53 2.97 2.25 4.90
N THR A 54 2.21 2.92 4.03
CA THR A 54 2.68 3.27 2.69
C THR A 54 1.96 4.50 2.16
N HIS A 55 2.60 5.19 1.22
CA HIS A 55 1.97 6.27 0.45
C HIS A 55 1.68 5.85 -1.00
N ASP A 56 1.92 4.59 -1.34
CA ASP A 56 1.72 4.08 -2.70
C ASP A 56 0.28 3.60 -2.88
N MET A 57 -0.50 4.33 -3.69
CA MET A 57 -1.89 3.99 -3.99
C MET A 57 -2.05 2.62 -4.64
N ASN A 58 -1.08 2.18 -5.44
CA ASN A 58 -1.15 0.87 -6.08
C ASN A 58 -1.10 -0.25 -5.03
N SER A 59 -0.22 -0.13 -4.03
CA SER A 59 -0.15 -1.08 -2.93
C SER A 59 -1.43 -1.07 -2.11
N ILE A 60 -1.96 0.12 -1.81
CA ILE A 60 -3.19 0.26 -1.04
C ILE A 60 -4.35 -0.45 -1.73
N LEU A 61 -4.49 -0.26 -3.04
CA LEU A 61 -5.57 -0.86 -3.81
C LEU A 61 -5.36 -2.37 -4.03
N GLU A 62 -4.11 -2.82 -4.08
CA GLU A 62 -3.80 -4.24 -4.28
C GLU A 62 -4.05 -5.07 -3.03
N ILE A 63 -3.61 -4.61 -1.87
CA ILE A 63 -3.62 -5.42 -0.65
C ILE A 63 -4.40 -4.85 0.52
N GLY A 64 -4.92 -3.63 0.43
CA GLY A 64 -5.62 -2.99 1.54
C GLY A 64 -7.02 -3.54 1.75
N ASP A 65 -7.28 -4.15 2.91
CA ASP A 65 -8.63 -4.55 3.33
C ASP A 65 -9.31 -3.40 4.08
N LYS A 66 -8.64 -2.90 5.11
CA LYS A 66 -9.04 -1.72 5.87
C LYS A 66 -7.99 -0.65 5.69
N ILE A 67 -8.42 0.56 5.38
CA ILE A 67 -7.51 1.65 5.04
C ILE A 67 -7.75 2.81 5.99
N GLY A 68 -6.66 3.34 6.55
CA GLY A 68 -6.69 4.54 7.36
C GLY A 68 -5.81 5.61 6.71
N PHE A 69 -6.23 6.86 6.80
CA PHE A 69 -5.46 8.00 6.30
C PHE A 69 -5.01 8.88 7.46
N ILE A 70 -3.70 9.00 7.61
CA ILE A 70 -3.10 9.83 8.64
C ILE A 70 -2.66 11.15 8.00
N TYR A 71 -3.08 12.26 8.60
CA TYR A 71 -2.76 13.59 8.13
C TYR A 71 -2.44 14.46 9.34
N ARG A 72 -1.27 15.09 9.30
CA ARG A 72 -0.77 15.96 10.39
C ARG A 72 -0.83 15.28 11.75
N GLY A 73 -0.45 14.01 11.79
CA GLY A 73 -0.37 13.23 13.03
C GLY A 73 -1.67 12.66 13.53
N GLU A 74 -2.77 12.80 12.78
CA GLU A 74 -4.07 12.30 13.17
C GLU A 74 -4.68 11.37 12.13
N MET A 75 -5.40 10.35 12.58
CA MET A 75 -6.19 9.48 11.72
C MET A 75 -7.50 10.19 11.39
N ILE A 76 -7.58 10.80 10.20
CA ILE A 76 -8.73 11.62 9.82
C ILE A 76 -9.73 10.92 8.91
N TRP A 77 -9.42 9.70 8.44
CA TRP A 77 -10.33 8.94 7.60
C TRP A 77 -10.04 7.45 7.74
N GLN A 78 -11.11 6.65 7.70
CA GLN A 78 -11.04 5.19 7.68
C GLN A 78 -12.06 4.65 6.71
N GLY A 79 -11.71 3.60 6.00
CA GLY A 79 -12.60 2.97 5.04
C GLY A 79 -11.95 1.74 4.40
N ASP A 80 -12.37 1.45 3.17
CA ASP A 80 -11.88 0.31 2.41
C ASP A 80 -11.53 0.70 0.97
N ARG A 81 -11.19 -0.30 0.15
CA ARG A 81 -10.83 -0.06 -1.27
C ARG A 81 -11.98 0.54 -2.08
N LYS A 82 -13.21 0.28 -1.70
CA LYS A 82 -14.38 0.79 -2.43
C LYS A 82 -14.62 2.26 -2.13
N THR A 83 -14.40 2.67 -0.89
CA THR A 83 -14.69 4.03 -0.45
C THR A 83 -13.53 5.00 -0.62
N ILE A 84 -12.29 4.50 -0.73
CA ILE A 84 -11.12 5.37 -0.84
C ILE A 84 -11.08 6.17 -2.15
N LEU A 85 -11.72 5.69 -3.20
CA LEU A 85 -11.72 6.37 -4.49
C LEU A 85 -12.66 7.57 -4.53
N GLN A 86 -13.63 7.64 -3.61
CA GLN A 86 -14.56 8.76 -3.47
C GLN A 86 -14.77 9.11 -2.00
N PRO A 87 -13.70 9.54 -1.30
CA PRO A 87 -13.81 9.82 0.13
C PRO A 87 -14.48 11.15 0.43
N ASP A 88 -15.10 11.27 1.61
CA ASP A 88 -15.68 12.53 2.08
C ASP A 88 -14.65 13.48 2.68
N CYS A 89 -13.41 13.08 2.74
CA CYS A 89 -12.32 13.80 3.40
C CYS A 89 -11.50 14.57 2.36
N GLN A 90 -11.45 15.91 2.47
CA GLN A 90 -10.78 16.74 1.47
C GLN A 90 -9.27 16.46 1.34
N PRO A 91 -8.49 16.35 2.44
CA PRO A 91 -7.07 16.01 2.32
C PRO A 91 -6.84 14.67 1.62
N LEU A 92 -7.69 13.68 1.86
CA LEU A 92 -7.58 12.38 1.18
C LEU A 92 -7.96 12.49 -0.29
N ARG A 93 -8.99 13.29 -0.64
CA ARG A 93 -9.34 13.55 -2.03
C ARG A 93 -8.16 14.17 -2.78
N ASP A 94 -7.50 15.13 -2.17
CA ASP A 94 -6.33 15.77 -2.77
C ASP A 94 -5.20 14.76 -3.01
N PHE A 95 -4.96 13.88 -2.06
CA PHE A 95 -3.96 12.82 -2.18
C PHE A 95 -4.31 11.85 -3.32
N VAL A 96 -5.55 11.39 -3.39
CA VAL A 96 -6.01 10.47 -4.43
C VAL A 96 -5.95 11.14 -5.80
N CYS A 97 -6.40 12.39 -5.91
CA CYS A 97 -6.36 13.15 -7.16
C CYS A 97 -4.94 13.36 -7.65
N ALA A 98 -4.01 13.69 -6.76
CA ALA A 98 -2.61 13.88 -7.12
C ALA A 98 -2.00 12.60 -7.69
N ASN A 99 -2.28 11.45 -7.09
CA ASN A 99 -1.81 10.16 -7.60
C ASN A 99 -2.43 9.82 -8.96
N THR A 100 -3.73 10.03 -9.12
CA THR A 100 -4.43 9.78 -10.38
C THR A 100 -3.93 10.71 -11.48
N LEU A 101 -3.75 11.99 -11.18
CA LEU A 101 -3.24 12.98 -12.14
C LEU A 101 -1.83 12.62 -12.61
N ALA A 102 -0.94 12.28 -11.69
CA ALA A 102 0.42 11.88 -12.03
C ALA A 102 0.42 10.66 -12.94
N ARG A 103 -0.41 9.66 -12.63
CA ARG A 103 -0.56 8.46 -13.43
C ARG A 103 -1.08 8.78 -14.83
N ASN A 104 -2.10 9.62 -14.93
CA ASN A 104 -2.67 10.02 -16.23
C ASN A 104 -1.67 10.77 -17.09
N ILE A 105 -0.86 11.63 -16.51
CA ILE A 105 0.20 12.35 -17.22
C ILE A 105 1.21 11.36 -17.80
N ILE A 106 1.65 10.40 -17.02
CA ILE A 106 2.60 9.37 -17.45
C ILE A 106 2.00 8.53 -18.57
N GLU A 107 0.79 8.04 -18.40
CA GLU A 107 0.09 7.23 -19.41
C GLU A 107 -0.18 8.05 -20.69
N GLY A 108 -0.59 9.30 -20.54
CA GLY A 108 -0.81 10.19 -21.67
C GLY A 108 0.45 10.44 -22.48
N ASN A 109 1.59 10.64 -21.83
CA ASN A 109 2.88 10.80 -22.50
C ASN A 109 3.29 9.52 -23.23
N THR A 110 3.04 8.37 -22.62
CA THR A 110 3.34 7.08 -23.25
C THR A 110 2.47 6.84 -24.48
N GLN A 111 1.20 7.21 -24.44
CA GLN A 111 0.26 7.01 -25.55
C GLN A 111 0.54 7.93 -26.75
N LYS A 112 1.17 9.07 -26.52
CA LYS A 112 1.52 10.02 -27.60
C LYS A 112 2.74 9.61 -28.40
N GLN A 113 3.46 8.63 -27.94
CA GLN A 113 4.60 8.08 -28.65
C GLN A 113 4.19 6.90 -29.52
#